data_811229bd1efade2ade4fcdd167b27d45
#
_entry.id   811229bd1efade2ade4fcdd167b27d45
#
_cell.length_a   1.000
_cell.length_b   1.000
_cell.length_c   1.000
_cell.angle_alpha   90.00
_cell.angle_beta   90.00
_cell.angle_gamma   90.00
#
_symmetry.space_group_name_H-M   'P 1'
#
loop_
_entity.id
_entity.type
_entity.pdbx_description
1 polymer ?
#
loop_
_entity_poly.entity_id
_entity_poly.type
_entity_poly.pdbx_seq_one_letter_code
_entity_poly.pdbx_strand_id
1 'polypeptide(L)'
;MQNEGPSTRRSFYVTVIYSLWGIIAAMLALPAGVYLLLPGRSSRREEWVEAGDISRLRPGAPEEIVFRRKRKDGWKITSQKTSAWVRRVSDKEVVAFAPQCTHLGCAYQWDEKNRNYLCPCHTSTFSIDGEVLSGPAPRPLDRYEARVEGSKLYLGRIVESQKAS
;
A
#
# COMPACT_ATOMS: atom_id res chain seq x y z
N MET A 1 -7.69 24.26 62.72
CA MET A 1 -7.96 25.59 62.20
C MET A 1 -6.76 25.93 61.31
N GLN A 2 -6.91 25.74 59.98
CA GLN A 2 -5.88 26.10 59.01
C GLN A 2 -6.01 27.59 58.74
N ASN A 3 -4.96 28.33 59.07
CA ASN A 3 -4.87 29.76 58.87
C ASN A 3 -4.54 30.02 57.38
N GLU A 4 -5.56 30.22 56.54
CA GLU A 4 -5.36 30.70 55.16
C GLU A 4 -4.94 32.18 55.22
N GLY A 5 -3.63 32.40 55.20
CA GLY A 5 -3.07 33.74 55.05
C GLY A 5 -3.48 34.36 53.72
N PRO A 6 -3.61 35.72 53.65
CA PRO A 6 -4.04 36.41 52.45
C PRO A 6 -3.13 36.05 51.25
N SER A 7 -3.72 35.62 50.14
CA SER A 7 -3.01 35.28 48.90
C SER A 7 -2.22 36.51 48.46
N THR A 8 -0.89 36.44 48.53
CA THR A 8 -0.02 37.52 48.09
C THR A 8 -0.09 37.60 46.56
N ARG A 9 0.09 38.83 45.98
CA ARG A 9 0.13 39.01 44.50
C ARG A 9 1.06 38.03 43.81
N ARG A 10 2.15 37.65 44.47
CA ARG A 10 3.10 36.66 43.95
C ARG A 10 2.45 35.28 43.83
N SER A 11 1.72 34.81 44.83
CA SER A 11 1.03 33.53 44.78
C SER A 11 -0.03 33.48 43.70
N PHE A 12 -0.75 34.58 43.48
CA PHE A 12 -1.70 34.70 42.38
C PHE A 12 -1.04 34.53 40.99
N TYR A 13 0.03 35.29 40.74
CA TYR A 13 0.74 35.16 39.46
C TYR A 13 1.34 33.78 39.26
N VAL A 14 1.92 33.18 40.26
CA VAL A 14 2.46 31.81 40.21
C VAL A 14 1.36 30.81 39.86
N THR A 15 0.20 30.89 40.50
CA THR A 15 -0.94 30.04 40.19
C THR A 15 -1.42 30.21 38.76
N VAL A 16 -1.54 31.45 38.28
CA VAL A 16 -1.94 31.73 36.89
C VAL A 16 -0.95 31.16 35.90
N ILE A 17 0.35 31.32 36.14
CA ILE A 17 1.40 30.78 35.25
C ILE A 17 1.30 29.26 35.16
N TYR A 18 1.24 28.57 36.30
CA TYR A 18 1.14 27.11 36.29
C TYR A 18 -0.18 26.61 35.67
N SER A 19 -1.27 27.32 35.86
CA SER A 19 -2.55 26.99 35.25
C SER A 19 -2.47 27.12 33.72
N LEU A 20 -1.87 28.20 33.19
CA LEU A 20 -1.66 28.36 31.77
C LEU A 20 -0.73 27.29 31.17
N TRP A 21 0.37 26.96 31.84
CA TRP A 21 1.24 25.88 31.46
C TRP A 21 0.53 24.52 31.44
N GLY A 22 -0.31 24.25 32.47
CA GLY A 22 -1.13 23.03 32.52
C GLY A 22 -2.12 22.93 31.35
N ILE A 23 -2.77 24.04 30.99
CA ILE A 23 -3.69 24.10 29.85
C ILE A 23 -2.94 23.86 28.52
N ILE A 24 -1.80 24.52 28.32
CA ILE A 24 -0.98 24.31 27.11
C ILE A 24 -0.50 22.87 27.02
N ALA A 25 0.01 22.31 28.12
CA ALA A 25 0.45 20.94 28.18
C ALA A 25 -0.69 19.95 27.87
N ALA A 26 -1.89 20.18 28.40
CA ALA A 26 -3.05 19.34 28.11
C ALA A 26 -3.49 19.44 26.65
N MET A 27 -3.50 20.65 26.08
CA MET A 27 -3.85 20.87 24.66
C MET A 27 -2.90 20.15 23.70
N LEU A 28 -1.64 19.98 24.05
CA LEU A 28 -0.65 19.25 23.24
C LEU A 28 -0.65 17.76 23.53
N ALA A 29 -0.74 17.37 24.81
CA ALA A 29 -0.67 15.99 25.23
C ALA A 29 -1.90 15.15 24.84
N LEU A 30 -3.11 15.74 24.88
CA LEU A 30 -4.34 15.03 24.52
C LEU A 30 -4.35 14.56 23.06
N PRO A 31 -4.13 15.42 22.04
CA PRO A 31 -4.12 14.97 20.65
C PRO A 31 -2.93 14.03 20.35
N ALA A 32 -1.79 14.26 20.98
CA ALA A 32 -0.64 13.37 20.85
C ALA A 32 -0.93 11.99 21.44
N GLY A 33 -1.55 11.94 22.62
CA GLY A 33 -1.97 10.70 23.25
C GLY A 33 -3.02 9.94 22.41
N VAL A 34 -4.01 10.65 21.88
CA VAL A 34 -5.01 10.07 20.98
C VAL A 34 -4.33 9.49 19.73
N TYR A 35 -3.39 10.21 19.14
CA TYR A 35 -2.66 9.74 17.95
C TYR A 35 -1.80 8.51 18.23
N LEU A 36 -1.15 8.44 19.38
CA LEU A 36 -0.27 7.32 19.74
C LEU A 36 -1.03 6.08 20.22
N LEU A 37 -2.13 6.27 20.96
CA LEU A 37 -2.87 5.17 21.60
C LEU A 37 -4.02 4.64 20.75
N LEU A 38 -4.58 5.47 19.88
CA LEU A 38 -5.60 5.05 18.92
C LEU A 38 -4.93 4.85 17.56
N PRO A 39 -4.49 3.62 17.22
CA PRO A 39 -3.98 3.35 15.88
C PRO A 39 -5.04 3.78 14.89
N GLY A 40 -4.65 4.69 13.98
CA GLY A 40 -5.55 5.19 12.96
C GLY A 40 -6.16 4.00 12.24
N ARG A 41 -7.46 3.79 12.42
CA ARG A 41 -8.23 2.87 11.60
C ARG A 41 -8.23 3.44 10.18
N SER A 42 -7.13 3.24 9.45
CA SER A 42 -7.18 3.35 8.01
C SER A 42 -8.09 2.23 7.54
N SER A 43 -9.37 2.53 7.44
CA SER A 43 -10.30 1.70 6.67
C SER A 43 -9.76 1.70 5.25
N ARG A 44 -8.81 0.82 4.97
CA ARG A 44 -8.49 0.42 3.60
C ARG A 44 -9.73 -0.33 3.12
N ARG A 45 -10.75 0.42 2.67
CA ARG A 45 -11.78 -0.18 1.85
C ARG A 45 -11.04 -0.85 0.70
N GLU A 46 -11.26 -2.14 0.55
CA GLU A 46 -10.79 -2.89 -0.61
C GLU A 46 -11.41 -2.23 -1.84
N GLU A 47 -10.67 -1.34 -2.46
CA GLU A 47 -11.13 -0.64 -3.65
C GLU A 47 -10.78 -1.55 -4.85
N TRP A 48 -11.77 -2.31 -5.28
CA TRP A 48 -11.70 -3.05 -6.53
C TRP A 48 -11.76 -2.06 -7.69
N VAL A 49 -10.79 -2.14 -8.57
CA VAL A 49 -10.68 -1.25 -9.73
C VAL A 49 -10.81 -2.07 -11.00
N GLU A 50 -11.68 -1.65 -11.91
CA GLU A 50 -11.77 -2.22 -13.23
C GLU A 50 -10.45 -1.93 -13.97
N ALA A 51 -9.71 -2.99 -14.33
CA ALA A 51 -8.41 -2.90 -14.95
C ALA A 51 -8.45 -3.15 -16.47
N GLY A 52 -9.50 -3.81 -16.96
CA GLY A 52 -9.66 -4.08 -18.38
C GLY A 52 -10.57 -5.26 -18.71
N ASP A 53 -10.48 -5.73 -19.93
CA ASP A 53 -11.26 -6.85 -20.46
C ASP A 53 -10.33 -8.04 -20.76
N ILE A 54 -10.60 -9.18 -20.11
CA ILE A 54 -9.78 -10.39 -20.25
C ILE A 54 -9.92 -11.06 -21.62
N SER A 55 -11.00 -10.77 -22.36
CA SER A 55 -11.20 -11.33 -23.70
C SER A 55 -10.17 -10.84 -24.71
N ARG A 56 -9.55 -9.68 -24.43
CA ARG A 56 -8.49 -9.10 -25.26
C ARG A 56 -7.11 -9.67 -24.98
N LEU A 57 -6.95 -10.41 -23.87
CA LEU A 57 -5.68 -10.99 -23.48
C LEU A 57 -5.42 -12.28 -24.24
N ARG A 58 -4.20 -12.45 -24.72
CA ARG A 58 -3.75 -13.70 -25.32
C ARG A 58 -3.67 -14.79 -24.25
N PRO A 59 -4.27 -15.96 -24.48
CA PRO A 59 -4.17 -17.08 -23.53
C PRO A 59 -2.70 -17.48 -23.30
N GLY A 60 -2.32 -17.67 -22.04
CA GLY A 60 -1.03 -18.23 -21.66
C GLY A 60 0.17 -17.27 -21.70
N ALA A 61 0.09 -16.12 -22.38
CA ALA A 61 1.14 -15.11 -22.38
C ALA A 61 0.79 -13.96 -21.42
N PRO A 62 1.72 -13.47 -20.60
CA PRO A 62 1.52 -12.29 -19.80
C PRO A 62 1.45 -11.03 -20.65
N GLU A 63 0.51 -10.14 -20.33
CA GLU A 63 0.40 -8.82 -20.96
C GLU A 63 0.36 -7.74 -19.88
N GLU A 64 0.99 -6.59 -20.17
CA GLU A 64 0.94 -5.44 -19.26
C GLU A 64 -0.34 -4.66 -19.49
N ILE A 65 -1.18 -4.58 -18.46
CA ILE A 65 -2.40 -3.78 -18.46
C ILE A 65 -2.17 -2.53 -17.64
N VAL A 66 -2.48 -1.38 -18.23
CA VAL A 66 -2.39 -0.08 -17.57
C VAL A 66 -3.78 0.38 -17.16
N PHE A 67 -3.93 0.72 -15.88
CA PHE A 67 -5.22 1.19 -15.32
C PHE A 67 -5.01 2.38 -14.37
N ARG A 68 -6.10 3.00 -13.94
CA ARG A 68 -6.06 4.13 -13.02
C ARG A 68 -6.66 3.73 -11.68
N ARG A 69 -5.90 3.97 -10.61
CA ARG A 69 -6.36 3.76 -9.22
C ARG A 69 -6.53 5.11 -8.54
N LYS A 70 -7.63 5.28 -7.83
CA LYS A 70 -7.81 6.44 -6.96
C LYS A 70 -7.01 6.22 -5.68
N ARG A 71 -6.22 7.19 -5.30
CA ARG A 71 -5.50 7.23 -4.03
C ARG A 71 -6.03 8.38 -3.20
N LYS A 72 -6.44 8.09 -1.97
CA LYS A 72 -6.88 9.09 -1.01
C LYS A 72 -5.74 9.33 -0.02
N ASP A 73 -5.16 10.52 -0.06
CA ASP A 73 -4.17 11.00 0.90
C ASP A 73 -4.80 12.12 1.73
N GLY A 74 -5.27 11.77 2.93
CA GLY A 74 -6.04 12.69 3.77
C GLY A 74 -7.35 13.11 3.08
N TRP A 75 -7.45 14.40 2.73
CA TRP A 75 -8.60 14.97 2.00
C TRP A 75 -8.42 15.00 0.48
N LYS A 76 -7.21 14.74 -0.03
CA LYS A 76 -6.89 14.81 -1.45
C LYS A 76 -7.11 13.45 -2.12
N ILE A 77 -7.94 13.43 -3.16
CA ILE A 77 -8.13 12.25 -4.01
C ILE A 77 -7.31 12.48 -5.29
N THR A 78 -6.33 11.62 -5.53
CA THR A 78 -5.53 11.64 -6.75
C THR A 78 -5.80 10.40 -7.58
N SER A 79 -5.80 10.53 -8.90
CA SER A 79 -5.87 9.40 -9.83
C SER A 79 -4.45 9.06 -10.27
N GLN A 80 -3.95 7.93 -9.83
CA GLN A 80 -2.61 7.45 -10.18
C GLN A 80 -2.69 6.39 -11.27
N LYS A 81 -1.89 6.56 -12.31
CA LYS A 81 -1.68 5.56 -13.35
C LYS A 81 -0.79 4.46 -12.78
N THR A 82 -1.20 3.22 -12.91
CA THR A 82 -0.44 2.04 -12.50
C THR A 82 -0.62 0.93 -13.52
N SER A 83 0.17 -0.13 -13.43
CA SER A 83 0.04 -1.29 -14.31
C SER A 83 0.03 -2.59 -13.52
N ALA A 84 -0.31 -3.67 -14.20
CA ALA A 84 -0.19 -5.02 -13.73
C ALA A 84 0.21 -5.92 -14.91
N TRP A 85 1.04 -6.91 -14.65
CA TRP A 85 1.29 -8.00 -15.59
C TRP A 85 0.24 -9.07 -15.40
N VAL A 86 -0.65 -9.23 -16.36
CA VAL A 86 -1.80 -10.12 -16.27
C VAL A 86 -1.64 -11.29 -17.22
N ARG A 87 -1.76 -12.49 -16.70
CA ARG A 87 -1.80 -13.74 -17.47
C ARG A 87 -3.17 -14.39 -17.33
N ARG A 88 -3.83 -14.64 -18.42
CA ARG A 88 -5.06 -15.42 -18.47
C ARG A 88 -4.72 -16.90 -18.37
N VAL A 89 -5.16 -17.55 -17.27
CA VAL A 89 -4.96 -18.98 -17.02
C VAL A 89 -6.12 -19.78 -17.63
N SER A 90 -7.35 -19.29 -17.43
CA SER A 90 -8.57 -19.86 -17.98
C SER A 90 -9.59 -18.76 -18.30
N ASP A 91 -10.80 -19.14 -18.70
CA ASP A 91 -11.87 -18.18 -19.01
C ASP A 91 -12.37 -17.39 -17.78
N LYS A 92 -12.07 -17.90 -16.59
CA LYS A 92 -12.51 -17.29 -15.32
C LYS A 92 -11.37 -17.02 -14.35
N GLU A 93 -10.15 -17.40 -14.73
CA GLU A 93 -9.00 -17.30 -13.85
C GLU A 93 -7.86 -16.52 -14.48
N VAL A 94 -7.37 -15.55 -13.76
CA VAL A 94 -6.23 -14.72 -14.12
C VAL A 94 -5.25 -14.62 -12.97
N VAL A 95 -3.97 -14.51 -13.31
CA VAL A 95 -2.92 -14.15 -12.36
C VAL A 95 -2.45 -12.75 -12.74
N ALA A 96 -2.41 -11.86 -11.75
CA ALA A 96 -1.99 -10.49 -11.94
C ALA A 96 -0.85 -10.14 -10.99
N PHE A 97 0.32 -9.81 -11.53
CA PHE A 97 1.49 -9.40 -10.75
C PHE A 97 1.60 -7.89 -10.66
N ALA A 98 2.09 -7.41 -9.51
CA ALA A 98 2.46 -6.01 -9.34
C ALA A 98 3.63 -5.67 -10.27
N PRO A 99 3.70 -4.43 -10.81
CA PRO A 99 4.68 -4.08 -11.83
C PRO A 99 6.10 -3.85 -11.29
N GLN A 100 6.34 -4.15 -10.02
CA GLN A 100 7.57 -3.84 -9.31
C GLN A 100 8.30 -5.11 -8.89
N CYS A 101 9.61 -5.13 -9.18
CA CYS A 101 10.51 -6.18 -8.73
C CYS A 101 10.65 -6.16 -7.21
N THR A 102 10.60 -7.33 -6.60
CA THR A 102 10.66 -7.51 -5.14
C THR A 102 12.05 -7.26 -4.53
N HIS A 103 13.08 -6.98 -5.36
CA HIS A 103 14.39 -6.56 -4.88
C HIS A 103 14.37 -5.10 -4.39
N LEU A 104 14.23 -4.13 -5.30
CA LEU A 104 14.25 -2.69 -4.99
C LEU A 104 13.18 -1.89 -5.76
N GLY A 105 12.10 -2.53 -6.19
CA GLY A 105 10.95 -1.84 -6.77
C GLY A 105 11.11 -1.39 -8.23
N CYS A 106 12.17 -1.81 -8.94
CA CYS A 106 12.32 -1.53 -10.37
C CYS A 106 11.19 -2.15 -11.19
N ALA A 107 10.79 -1.48 -12.27
CA ALA A 107 9.94 -2.09 -13.27
C ALA A 107 10.68 -3.24 -13.96
N TYR A 108 9.96 -4.32 -14.22
CA TYR A 108 10.48 -5.48 -14.97
C TYR A 108 9.65 -5.68 -16.22
N GLN A 109 10.15 -6.50 -17.13
CA GLN A 109 9.51 -6.76 -18.42
C GLN A 109 9.38 -8.27 -18.66
N TRP A 110 8.40 -8.65 -19.47
CA TRP A 110 8.26 -10.01 -19.96
C TRP A 110 9.20 -10.25 -21.14
N ASP A 111 10.03 -11.27 -21.02
CA ASP A 111 10.89 -11.76 -22.12
C ASP A 111 10.18 -12.95 -22.78
N GLU A 112 9.64 -12.70 -23.96
CA GLU A 112 8.91 -13.72 -24.73
C GLU A 112 9.82 -14.88 -25.17
N LYS A 113 11.10 -14.60 -25.46
CA LYS A 113 12.06 -15.61 -25.91
C LYS A 113 12.43 -16.58 -24.80
N ASN A 114 12.69 -16.06 -23.61
CA ASN A 114 13.10 -16.85 -22.46
C ASN A 114 11.90 -17.28 -21.59
N ARG A 115 10.70 -16.78 -21.89
CA ARG A 115 9.46 -17.03 -21.14
C ARG A 115 9.60 -16.76 -19.64
N ASN A 116 10.21 -15.64 -19.30
CA ASN A 116 10.41 -15.20 -17.95
C ASN A 116 10.23 -13.69 -17.81
N TYR A 117 10.07 -13.21 -16.59
CA TYR A 117 10.15 -11.78 -16.30
C TYR A 117 11.59 -11.42 -15.98
N LEU A 118 12.08 -10.34 -16.60
CA LEU A 118 13.44 -9.82 -16.41
C LEU A 118 13.39 -8.42 -15.81
N CYS A 119 14.05 -8.24 -14.67
CA CYS A 119 14.30 -6.94 -14.08
C CYS A 119 15.66 -6.41 -14.55
N PRO A 120 15.70 -5.29 -15.30
CA PRO A 120 16.94 -4.81 -15.89
C PRO A 120 17.92 -4.17 -14.89
N CYS A 121 17.44 -3.79 -13.70
CA CYS A 121 18.28 -3.08 -12.72
C CYS A 121 19.39 -3.94 -12.13
N HIS A 122 19.08 -5.16 -11.72
CA HIS A 122 20.04 -6.07 -11.09
C HIS A 122 19.87 -7.52 -11.58
N THR A 123 19.34 -7.68 -12.78
CA THR A 123 19.19 -8.97 -13.49
C THR A 123 18.42 -10.05 -12.72
N SER A 124 17.52 -9.67 -11.81
CA SER A 124 16.59 -10.64 -11.23
C SER A 124 15.65 -11.17 -12.31
N THR A 125 15.50 -12.49 -12.35
CA THR A 125 14.55 -13.15 -13.27
C THR A 125 13.51 -13.93 -12.49
N PHE A 126 12.29 -13.96 -13.04
CA PHE A 126 11.17 -14.66 -12.40
C PHE A 126 10.47 -15.53 -13.44
N SER A 127 9.97 -16.67 -13.00
CA SER A 127 9.19 -17.57 -13.86
C SER A 127 7.86 -16.92 -14.29
N ILE A 128 7.16 -17.55 -15.21
CA ILE A 128 5.81 -17.16 -15.62
C ILE A 128 4.82 -17.13 -14.45
N ASP A 129 5.08 -17.89 -13.38
CA ASP A 129 4.29 -17.94 -12.15
C ASP A 129 4.79 -16.98 -11.08
N GLY A 130 5.80 -16.14 -11.41
CA GLY A 130 6.36 -15.11 -10.54
C GLY A 130 7.40 -15.61 -9.54
N GLU A 131 7.80 -16.88 -9.59
CA GLU A 131 8.84 -17.45 -8.71
C GLU A 131 10.23 -16.94 -9.11
N VAL A 132 11.11 -16.73 -8.14
CA VAL A 132 12.49 -16.28 -8.38
C VAL A 132 13.29 -17.39 -9.06
N LEU A 133 13.80 -17.12 -10.24
CA LEU A 133 14.71 -18.02 -10.97
C LEU A 133 16.17 -17.69 -10.71
N SER A 134 16.52 -16.39 -10.70
CA SER A 134 17.88 -15.93 -10.45
C SER A 134 17.91 -14.45 -10.01
N GLY A 135 19.07 -14.02 -9.51
CA GLY A 135 19.32 -12.63 -9.12
C GLY A 135 19.04 -12.35 -7.64
N PRO A 136 19.17 -11.08 -7.23
CA PRO A 136 19.12 -10.68 -5.81
C PRO A 136 17.70 -10.53 -5.25
N ALA A 137 16.64 -10.79 -6.00
CA ALA A 137 15.27 -10.70 -5.48
C ALA A 137 15.05 -11.73 -4.34
N PRO A 138 14.64 -11.30 -3.13
CA PRO A 138 14.54 -12.17 -1.97
C PRO A 138 13.32 -13.08 -1.96
N ARG A 139 12.28 -12.77 -2.77
CA ARG A 139 10.98 -13.44 -2.76
C ARG A 139 10.27 -13.32 -4.11
N PRO A 140 9.23 -14.14 -4.37
CA PRO A 140 8.43 -14.08 -5.60
C PRO A 140 7.82 -12.71 -5.85
N LEU A 141 7.34 -12.49 -7.07
CA LEU A 141 6.61 -11.28 -7.45
C LEU A 141 5.33 -11.14 -6.64
N ASP A 142 5.04 -9.93 -6.19
CA ASP A 142 3.79 -9.61 -5.51
C ASP A 142 2.61 -9.71 -6.46
N ARG A 143 1.46 -10.14 -5.95
CA ARG A 143 0.25 -10.36 -6.73
C ARG A 143 -0.84 -9.37 -6.35
N TYR A 144 -1.61 -8.95 -7.34
CA TYR A 144 -2.91 -8.34 -7.08
C TYR A 144 -3.94 -9.42 -6.74
N GLU A 145 -4.83 -9.12 -5.80
CA GLU A 145 -6.10 -9.83 -5.74
C GLU A 145 -6.85 -9.56 -7.04
N ALA A 146 -7.26 -10.61 -7.73
CA ALA A 146 -7.90 -10.52 -9.03
C ALA A 146 -9.28 -11.18 -8.99
N ARG A 147 -10.26 -10.55 -9.64
CA ARG A 147 -11.62 -11.07 -9.80
C ARG A 147 -12.10 -10.82 -11.20
N VAL A 148 -12.72 -11.82 -11.80
CA VAL A 148 -13.30 -11.74 -13.13
C VAL A 148 -14.82 -11.75 -13.03
N GLU A 149 -15.49 -10.76 -13.60
CA GLU A 149 -16.94 -10.67 -13.71
C GLU A 149 -17.34 -10.55 -15.18
N GLY A 150 -17.86 -11.62 -15.74
CA GLY A 150 -18.05 -11.71 -17.19
C GLY A 150 -16.70 -11.67 -17.92
N SER A 151 -16.48 -10.65 -18.74
CA SER A 151 -15.19 -10.39 -19.40
C SER A 151 -14.33 -9.34 -18.67
N LYS A 152 -14.88 -8.69 -17.64
CA LYS A 152 -14.20 -7.61 -16.94
C LYS A 152 -13.28 -8.12 -15.85
N LEU A 153 -12.07 -7.57 -15.82
CA LEU A 153 -11.06 -7.81 -14.79
C LEU A 153 -11.11 -6.69 -13.74
N TYR A 154 -11.23 -7.09 -12.49
CA TYR A 154 -11.11 -6.21 -11.34
C TYR A 154 -9.88 -6.59 -10.53
N LEU A 155 -9.07 -5.59 -10.20
CA LEU A 155 -7.88 -5.74 -9.37
C LEU A 155 -8.08 -5.07 -8.01
N GLY A 156 -7.85 -5.83 -6.95
CA GLY A 156 -7.91 -5.41 -5.56
C GLY A 156 -6.55 -4.90 -5.05
N ARG A 157 -6.25 -5.20 -3.80
CA ARG A 157 -4.97 -4.85 -3.18
C ARG A 157 -3.83 -5.74 -3.70
N ILE A 158 -2.60 -5.26 -3.47
CA ILE A 158 -1.40 -6.08 -3.66
C ILE A 158 -1.20 -6.93 -2.41
N VAL A 159 -1.02 -8.23 -2.61
CA VAL A 159 -0.67 -9.20 -1.58
C VAL A 159 0.78 -9.59 -1.77
N GLU A 160 1.57 -9.47 -0.70
CA GLU A 160 2.95 -9.91 -0.71
C GLU A 160 3.03 -11.43 -0.85
N SER A 161 3.77 -11.88 -1.87
CA SER A 161 4.04 -13.30 -2.04
C SER A 161 5.13 -13.74 -1.07
N GLN A 162 4.82 -14.70 -0.22
CA GLN A 162 5.81 -15.31 0.67
C GLN A 162 6.63 -16.35 -0.10
N LYS A 163 7.90 -16.48 0.25
CA LYS A 163 8.73 -17.57 -0.27
C LYS A 163 8.15 -18.88 0.23
N ALA A 164 7.88 -19.81 -0.68
CA ALA A 164 7.52 -21.17 -0.29
C ALA A 164 8.67 -21.74 0.54
N SER A 165 8.35 -22.20 1.77
CA SER A 165 9.31 -22.81 2.70
C SER A 165 9.71 -24.19 2.22
#